data_11eb42f1c4a100b3b11ab2ee3d892247
#
_entry.id   11eb42f1c4a100b3b11ab2ee3d892247
#
_cell.length_a   1.000
_cell.length_b   1.000
_cell.length_c   1.000
_cell.angle_alpha   90.00
_cell.angle_beta   90.00
_cell.angle_gamma   90.00
#
_symmetry.space_group_name_H-M   'P 1'
#
loop_
_entity.id
_entity.type
_entity.pdbx_description
1 polymer ?
#
loop_
_entity_poly.entity_id
_entity_poly.type
_entity_poly.pdbx_seq_one_letter_code
_entity_poly.pdbx_strand_id
1 'polypeptide(L)'
;PKEVAGSGRVQLADWLGASQNPLTSRVWANRIWLSVFGAGLVRTPDNFGAAGELPTHPALLDHLAWQLVHEDKWSTKAMVRRLVLSRAFRMTSQDQLWSAAQDPDNRLWTRSVRRRLDAESLRDVILQVAGTLDLSVQGGPTIGKLSTYDNEYRHADYPLVCRSVYVPAFRNSMLDLFEIFDAANPNTVTGLRNRSTRPAQALYMLNSQLLTQQSESAARNFLALYDSQSPDVSAMIGDAVRRCLGRDPMPAEQQLLQSAVQSDPRSVEHWAAVFQALYSSLDFRFID
;
A
#
# COMPACT_ATOMS: atom_id res chain seq x y z
N PRO A 1 -10.58 35.37 -25.71
CA PRO A 1 -10.13 35.35 -24.32
C PRO A 1 -10.78 36.52 -23.60
N LYS A 2 -11.56 36.27 -22.54
CA LYS A 2 -12.05 37.35 -21.68
C LYS A 2 -10.83 37.97 -21.02
N GLU A 3 -10.74 39.32 -21.05
CA GLU A 3 -9.72 40.03 -20.27
C GLU A 3 -9.87 39.64 -18.81
N VAL A 4 -8.82 39.01 -18.26
CA VAL A 4 -8.80 38.53 -16.89
C VAL A 4 -8.10 39.58 -16.03
N ALA A 5 -8.85 40.22 -15.14
CA ALA A 5 -8.27 41.14 -14.17
C ALA A 5 -7.43 40.33 -13.16
N GLY A 6 -6.14 40.62 -13.08
CA GLY A 6 -5.21 39.97 -12.17
C GLY A 6 -4.51 38.73 -12.72
N SER A 7 -4.11 37.81 -11.83
CA SER A 7 -3.30 36.62 -12.17
C SER A 7 -4.06 35.51 -12.90
N GLY A 8 -5.36 35.57 -13.03
CA GLY A 8 -6.20 34.51 -13.61
C GLY A 8 -6.40 33.27 -12.76
N ARG A 9 -5.79 33.20 -11.58
CA ARG A 9 -5.84 31.98 -10.70
C ARG A 9 -7.24 31.70 -10.17
N VAL A 10 -8.02 32.73 -9.84
CA VAL A 10 -9.40 32.57 -9.36
C VAL A 10 -10.27 32.00 -10.47
N GLN A 11 -10.19 32.52 -11.68
CA GLN A 11 -10.94 32.04 -12.83
C GLN A 11 -10.58 30.61 -13.21
N LEU A 12 -9.30 30.26 -13.09
CA LEU A 12 -8.85 28.87 -13.26
C LEU A 12 -9.43 27.95 -12.18
N ALA A 13 -9.42 28.38 -10.91
CA ALA A 13 -9.98 27.62 -9.81
C ALA A 13 -11.49 27.39 -9.99
N ASP A 14 -12.23 28.43 -10.37
CA ASP A 14 -13.67 28.37 -10.65
C ASP A 14 -13.96 27.40 -11.81
N TRP A 15 -13.15 27.45 -12.87
CA TRP A 15 -13.29 26.55 -14.00
C TRP A 15 -12.97 25.08 -13.62
N LEU A 16 -11.91 24.85 -12.85
CA LEU A 16 -11.56 23.50 -12.36
C LEU A 16 -12.64 22.92 -11.46
N GLY A 17 -13.24 23.75 -10.59
CA GLY A 17 -14.32 23.34 -9.67
C GLY A 17 -15.72 23.30 -10.27
N ALA A 18 -15.89 23.78 -11.50
CA ALA A 18 -17.20 23.85 -12.14
C ALA A 18 -17.78 22.44 -12.37
N SER A 19 -19.06 22.25 -11.99
CA SER A 19 -19.75 20.97 -12.18
C SER A 19 -19.88 20.54 -13.66
N GLN A 20 -19.79 21.50 -14.56
CA GLN A 20 -19.82 21.30 -16.01
C GLN A 20 -18.44 20.93 -16.60
N ASN A 21 -17.35 21.03 -15.81
CA ASN A 21 -16.03 20.63 -16.27
C ASN A 21 -15.92 19.10 -16.32
N PRO A 22 -15.89 18.49 -17.51
CA PRO A 22 -15.89 17.03 -17.62
C PRO A 22 -14.53 16.40 -17.26
N LEU A 23 -13.44 17.17 -17.28
CA LEU A 23 -12.10 16.65 -17.06
C LEU A 23 -11.81 16.42 -15.57
N THR A 24 -12.07 17.40 -14.73
CA THR A 24 -11.72 17.33 -13.30
C THR A 24 -12.39 16.12 -12.62
N SER A 25 -13.68 15.92 -12.86
CA SER A 25 -14.43 14.80 -12.29
C SER A 25 -13.95 13.45 -12.81
N ARG A 26 -13.69 13.32 -14.12
CA ARG A 26 -13.16 12.08 -14.72
C ARG A 26 -11.76 11.75 -14.23
N VAL A 27 -10.86 12.74 -14.15
CA VAL A 27 -9.50 12.56 -13.64
C VAL A 27 -9.55 12.09 -12.20
N TRP A 28 -10.37 12.74 -11.35
CA TRP A 28 -10.47 12.36 -9.94
C TRP A 28 -11.12 10.99 -9.74
N ALA A 29 -12.18 10.68 -10.48
CA ALA A 29 -12.80 9.36 -10.48
C ALA A 29 -11.81 8.27 -10.88
N ASN A 30 -11.01 8.50 -11.94
CA ASN A 30 -9.99 7.56 -12.38
C ASN A 30 -8.87 7.38 -11.36
N ARG A 31 -8.46 8.42 -10.65
CA ARG A 31 -7.46 8.34 -9.58
C ARG A 31 -7.97 7.56 -8.38
N ILE A 32 -9.22 7.75 -7.98
CA ILE A 32 -9.85 6.94 -6.93
C ILE A 32 -9.94 5.47 -7.38
N TRP A 33 -10.39 5.22 -8.61
CA TRP A 33 -10.43 3.87 -9.19
C TRP A 33 -9.05 3.22 -9.19
N LEU A 34 -8.01 3.92 -9.68
CA LEU A 34 -6.62 3.46 -9.68
C LEU A 34 -6.15 3.07 -8.27
N SER A 35 -6.46 3.89 -7.27
CA SER A 35 -6.07 3.62 -5.87
C SER A 35 -6.76 2.38 -5.30
N VAL A 36 -8.04 2.17 -5.66
CA VAL A 36 -8.82 1.02 -5.16
C VAL A 36 -8.49 -0.27 -5.91
N PHE A 37 -8.38 -0.22 -7.23
CA PHE A 37 -8.22 -1.41 -8.08
C PHE A 37 -6.79 -1.65 -8.60
N GLY A 38 -5.87 -0.72 -8.37
CA GLY A 38 -4.46 -0.86 -8.76
C GLY A 38 -4.12 -0.52 -10.20
N ALA A 39 -5.12 -0.30 -11.06
CA ALA A 39 -4.97 0.20 -12.41
C ALA A 39 -6.12 1.15 -12.73
N GLY A 40 -5.90 2.17 -13.56
CA GLY A 40 -6.94 3.13 -13.95
C GLY A 40 -7.82 2.60 -15.08
N LEU A 41 -9.04 3.10 -15.20
CA LEU A 41 -9.86 2.97 -16.41
C LEU A 41 -9.17 3.66 -17.58
N VAL A 42 -8.54 4.81 -17.33
CA VAL A 42 -7.52 5.42 -18.18
C VAL A 42 -6.16 5.04 -17.61
N ARG A 43 -5.35 4.32 -18.38
CA ARG A 43 -4.05 3.78 -17.93
C ARG A 43 -2.96 4.85 -17.81
N THR A 44 -3.17 6.02 -18.42
CA THR A 44 -2.29 7.19 -18.35
C THR A 44 -2.87 8.24 -17.39
N PRO A 45 -2.82 8.06 -16.05
CA PRO A 45 -3.53 8.92 -15.09
C PRO A 45 -3.04 10.37 -15.08
N ASP A 46 -1.85 10.64 -15.59
CA ASP A 46 -1.27 11.98 -15.71
C ASP A 46 -1.50 12.60 -17.09
N ASN A 47 -2.11 11.86 -18.02
CA ASN A 47 -2.38 12.34 -19.35
C ASN A 47 -3.78 11.92 -19.82
N PHE A 48 -4.73 12.82 -19.68
CA PHE A 48 -6.11 12.72 -20.18
C PHE A 48 -6.31 13.50 -21.48
N GLY A 49 -5.25 14.01 -22.08
CA GLY A 49 -5.24 14.74 -23.34
C GLY A 49 -5.16 13.82 -24.55
N ALA A 50 -4.97 14.44 -25.73
CA ALA A 50 -4.93 13.75 -27.03
C ALA A 50 -3.79 12.69 -27.14
N ALA A 51 -2.73 12.82 -26.35
CA ALA A 51 -1.63 11.86 -26.29
C ALA A 51 -1.79 10.79 -25.18
N GLY A 52 -2.88 10.82 -24.42
CA GLY A 52 -3.21 9.83 -23.41
C GLY A 52 -3.98 8.63 -24.00
N GLU A 53 -4.09 7.56 -23.21
CA GLU A 53 -4.93 6.43 -23.59
C GLU A 53 -6.42 6.74 -23.42
N LEU A 54 -7.23 6.14 -24.27
CA LEU A 54 -8.68 6.18 -24.11
C LEU A 54 -9.10 5.27 -22.92
N PRO A 55 -10.18 5.61 -22.21
CA PRO A 55 -10.69 4.78 -21.15
C PRO A 55 -11.13 3.41 -21.66
N THR A 56 -10.81 2.35 -20.92
CA THR A 56 -11.23 0.98 -21.26
C THR A 56 -12.76 0.83 -21.20
N HIS A 57 -13.41 1.59 -20.29
CA HIS A 57 -14.86 1.59 -20.07
C HIS A 57 -15.37 3.03 -19.98
N PRO A 58 -15.59 3.70 -21.13
CA PRO A 58 -15.97 5.13 -21.16
C PRO A 58 -17.26 5.40 -20.37
N ALA A 59 -18.30 4.61 -20.58
CA ALA A 59 -19.58 4.80 -19.91
C ALA A 59 -19.48 4.64 -18.38
N LEU A 60 -18.63 3.73 -17.91
CA LEU A 60 -18.38 3.56 -16.46
C LEU A 60 -17.65 4.77 -15.89
N LEU A 61 -16.63 5.26 -16.58
CA LEU A 61 -15.89 6.45 -16.14
C LEU A 61 -16.82 7.67 -16.05
N ASP A 62 -17.66 7.86 -17.04
CA ASP A 62 -18.64 8.97 -17.08
C ASP A 62 -19.67 8.85 -15.96
N HIS A 63 -20.18 7.66 -15.73
CA HIS A 63 -21.11 7.38 -14.62
C HIS A 63 -20.48 7.70 -13.26
N LEU A 64 -19.25 7.21 -13.01
CA LEU A 64 -18.54 7.48 -11.76
C LEU A 64 -18.22 8.96 -11.58
N ALA A 65 -17.83 9.66 -12.66
CA ALA A 65 -17.57 11.08 -12.62
C ALA A 65 -18.86 11.88 -12.32
N TRP A 66 -19.98 11.50 -12.93
CA TRP A 66 -21.28 12.10 -12.67
C TRP A 66 -21.72 11.89 -11.21
N GLN A 67 -21.64 10.66 -10.70
CA GLN A 67 -21.99 10.34 -9.31
C GLN A 67 -21.14 11.13 -8.32
N LEU A 68 -19.83 11.24 -8.56
CA LEU A 68 -18.92 11.98 -7.69
C LEU A 68 -19.36 13.44 -7.52
N VAL A 69 -19.81 14.08 -8.60
CA VAL A 69 -20.24 15.49 -8.57
C VAL A 69 -21.65 15.63 -8.00
N HIS A 70 -22.60 14.85 -8.53
CA HIS A 70 -24.03 15.11 -8.30
C HIS A 70 -24.59 14.40 -7.08
N GLU A 71 -24.14 13.17 -6.79
CA GLU A 71 -24.60 12.39 -5.62
C GLU A 71 -23.65 12.56 -4.44
N ASP A 72 -22.37 12.31 -4.64
CA ASP A 72 -21.38 12.28 -3.57
C ASP A 72 -20.87 13.66 -3.17
N LYS A 73 -21.22 14.72 -3.91
CA LYS A 73 -20.77 16.12 -3.67
C LYS A 73 -19.25 16.19 -3.45
N TRP A 74 -18.48 15.55 -4.32
CA TRP A 74 -17.02 15.43 -4.28
C TRP A 74 -16.48 14.63 -3.09
N SER A 75 -17.31 13.88 -2.37
CA SER A 75 -16.85 13.04 -1.26
C SER A 75 -16.06 11.83 -1.77
N THR A 76 -14.75 11.91 -1.70
CA THR A 76 -13.85 10.78 -1.97
C THR A 76 -14.20 9.56 -1.13
N LYS A 77 -14.57 9.75 0.15
CA LYS A 77 -14.95 8.67 1.06
C LYS A 77 -16.20 7.93 0.58
N ALA A 78 -17.22 8.65 0.09
CA ALA A 78 -18.44 8.04 -0.43
C ALA A 78 -18.14 7.19 -1.67
N MET A 79 -17.33 7.72 -2.59
CA MET A 79 -16.93 7.00 -3.79
C MET A 79 -16.09 5.76 -3.47
N VAL A 80 -15.09 5.85 -2.59
CA VAL A 80 -14.28 4.71 -2.15
C VAL A 80 -15.21 3.63 -1.56
N ARG A 81 -16.15 4.01 -0.67
CA ARG A 81 -17.11 3.07 -0.09
C ARG A 81 -17.92 2.35 -1.17
N ARG A 82 -18.40 3.06 -2.18
CA ARG A 82 -19.15 2.48 -3.32
C ARG A 82 -18.31 1.45 -4.07
N LEU A 83 -17.07 1.79 -4.37
CA LEU A 83 -16.15 0.91 -5.11
C LEU A 83 -15.80 -0.36 -4.33
N VAL A 84 -15.45 -0.26 -3.03
CA VAL A 84 -15.07 -1.43 -2.23
C VAL A 84 -16.25 -2.35 -1.90
N LEU A 85 -17.49 -1.84 -1.94
CA LEU A 85 -18.70 -2.65 -1.80
C LEU A 85 -19.18 -3.27 -3.11
N SER A 86 -18.56 -2.92 -4.25
CA SER A 86 -18.93 -3.45 -5.56
C SER A 86 -18.57 -4.92 -5.72
N ARG A 87 -19.23 -5.59 -6.69
CA ARG A 87 -18.86 -6.97 -7.07
C ARG A 87 -17.46 -7.03 -7.69
N ALA A 88 -17.05 -5.99 -8.42
CA ALA A 88 -15.74 -5.90 -9.04
C ALA A 88 -14.60 -5.96 -7.99
N PHE A 89 -14.78 -5.37 -6.80
CA PHE A 89 -13.77 -5.41 -5.74
C PHE A 89 -13.61 -6.80 -5.10
N ARG A 90 -14.64 -7.66 -5.21
CA ARG A 90 -14.65 -9.02 -4.65
C ARG A 90 -14.26 -10.10 -5.65
N MET A 91 -13.79 -9.71 -6.83
CA MET A 91 -13.31 -10.67 -7.83
C MET A 91 -11.99 -11.28 -7.40
N THR A 92 -11.77 -12.54 -7.75
CA THR A 92 -10.49 -13.21 -7.52
C THR A 92 -9.41 -12.63 -8.43
N SER A 93 -8.16 -12.66 -7.95
CA SER A 93 -6.96 -12.33 -8.75
C SER A 93 -6.45 -13.52 -9.57
N GLN A 94 -6.96 -14.73 -9.31
CA GLN A 94 -6.51 -15.93 -10.01
C GLN A 94 -6.90 -15.88 -11.47
N ASP A 95 -5.93 -16.17 -12.33
CA ASP A 95 -6.15 -16.29 -13.76
C ASP A 95 -7.04 -17.51 -14.09
N GLN A 96 -8.13 -17.24 -14.79
CA GLN A 96 -8.86 -18.31 -15.46
C GLN A 96 -8.26 -18.50 -16.86
N LEU A 97 -8.13 -19.74 -17.32
CA LEU A 97 -7.42 -20.08 -18.57
C LEU A 97 -7.85 -19.21 -19.76
N TRP A 98 -9.14 -18.90 -19.90
CA TRP A 98 -9.63 -18.07 -20.98
C TRP A 98 -9.27 -16.58 -20.83
N SER A 99 -9.28 -16.06 -19.61
CA SER A 99 -8.99 -14.64 -19.36
C SER A 99 -7.53 -14.30 -19.55
N ALA A 100 -6.62 -15.22 -19.22
CA ALA A 100 -5.20 -15.06 -19.48
C ALA A 100 -4.88 -15.01 -20.98
N ALA A 101 -5.60 -15.79 -21.79
CA ALA A 101 -5.38 -15.85 -23.24
C ALA A 101 -6.02 -14.66 -23.99
N GLN A 102 -7.20 -14.20 -23.56
CA GLN A 102 -7.97 -13.19 -24.30
C GLN A 102 -7.79 -11.77 -23.77
N ASP A 103 -7.45 -11.62 -22.48
CA ASP A 103 -7.23 -10.32 -21.83
C ASP A 103 -6.00 -10.36 -20.92
N PRO A 104 -4.79 -10.55 -21.49
CA PRO A 104 -3.56 -10.68 -20.70
C PRO A 104 -3.31 -9.45 -19.83
N ASP A 105 -3.62 -8.26 -20.33
CA ASP A 105 -3.44 -6.98 -19.63
C ASP A 105 -4.60 -6.61 -18.67
N ASN A 106 -5.59 -7.51 -18.54
CA ASN A 106 -6.79 -7.28 -17.73
C ASN A 106 -7.48 -5.93 -18.04
N ARG A 107 -7.60 -5.58 -19.32
CA ARG A 107 -8.26 -4.35 -19.78
C ARG A 107 -9.78 -4.44 -19.66
N LEU A 108 -10.34 -5.64 -19.71
CA LEU A 108 -11.77 -5.90 -19.59
C LEU A 108 -12.22 -6.11 -18.12
N TRP A 109 -11.30 -6.04 -17.18
CA TRP A 109 -11.58 -6.23 -15.75
C TRP A 109 -12.24 -7.59 -15.46
N THR A 110 -11.70 -8.64 -16.08
CA THR A 110 -12.21 -10.01 -15.92
C THR A 110 -11.78 -10.67 -14.60
N ARG A 111 -10.77 -10.10 -13.94
CA ARG A 111 -10.22 -10.53 -12.65
C ARG A 111 -9.74 -9.32 -11.81
N SER A 112 -9.51 -9.54 -10.53
CA SER A 112 -8.82 -8.54 -9.70
C SER A 112 -7.35 -8.42 -10.14
N VAL A 113 -6.76 -7.26 -9.92
CA VAL A 113 -5.32 -7.04 -10.17
C VAL A 113 -4.56 -7.40 -8.91
N ARG A 114 -3.68 -8.41 -8.98
CA ARG A 114 -2.72 -8.69 -7.91
C ARG A 114 -1.80 -7.49 -7.73
N ARG A 115 -1.76 -6.94 -6.52
CA ARG A 115 -1.04 -5.70 -6.24
C ARG A 115 0.06 -5.93 -5.22
N ARG A 116 1.25 -5.40 -5.50
CA ARG A 116 2.28 -5.26 -4.47
C ARG A 116 1.86 -4.13 -3.51
N LEU A 117 2.06 -4.35 -2.21
CA LEU A 117 1.96 -3.29 -1.21
C LEU A 117 2.91 -2.15 -1.59
N ASP A 118 2.47 -0.91 -1.42
CA ASP A 118 3.37 0.23 -1.48
C ASP A 118 4.30 0.24 -0.27
N ALA A 119 5.38 1.00 -0.35
CA ALA A 119 6.43 1.01 0.65
C ALA A 119 5.91 1.43 2.03
N GLU A 120 4.97 2.37 2.06
CA GLU A 120 4.35 2.86 3.28
C GLU A 120 3.47 1.80 3.94
N SER A 121 2.64 1.13 3.15
CA SER A 121 1.79 0.03 3.64
C SER A 121 2.63 -1.18 4.07
N LEU A 122 3.68 -1.51 3.32
CA LEU A 122 4.60 -2.59 3.68
C LEU A 122 5.23 -2.35 5.05
N ARG A 123 5.73 -1.14 5.30
CA ARG A 123 6.28 -0.77 6.59
C ARG A 123 5.23 -0.87 7.71
N ASP A 124 4.05 -0.31 7.47
CA ASP A 124 2.98 -0.29 8.47
C ASP A 124 2.53 -1.72 8.84
N VAL A 125 2.44 -2.63 7.87
CA VAL A 125 2.09 -4.04 8.13
C VAL A 125 3.20 -4.76 8.91
N ILE A 126 4.49 -4.51 8.61
CA ILE A 126 5.61 -5.06 9.39
C ILE A 126 5.49 -4.63 10.86
N LEU A 127 5.29 -3.33 11.13
CA LEU A 127 5.13 -2.81 12.49
C LEU A 127 3.85 -3.34 13.15
N GLN A 128 2.77 -3.47 12.41
CA GLN A 128 1.49 -4.00 12.90
C GLN A 128 1.62 -5.47 13.37
N VAL A 129 2.21 -6.31 12.54
CA VAL A 129 2.44 -7.73 12.87
C VAL A 129 3.40 -7.86 14.05
N ALA A 130 4.42 -7.02 14.10
CA ALA A 130 5.35 -6.96 15.24
C ALA A 130 4.72 -6.46 16.54
N GLY A 131 3.55 -5.80 16.47
CA GLY A 131 2.89 -5.19 17.63
C GLY A 131 3.58 -3.91 18.12
N THR A 132 4.39 -3.28 17.26
CA THR A 132 5.15 -2.06 17.56
C THR A 132 4.55 -0.80 16.94
N LEU A 133 3.50 -0.94 16.10
CA LEU A 133 2.84 0.18 15.47
C LEU A 133 2.05 1.01 16.48
N ASP A 134 2.43 2.27 16.64
CA ASP A 134 1.71 3.22 17.48
C ASP A 134 0.62 3.93 16.67
N LEU A 135 -0.63 3.60 16.97
CA LEU A 135 -1.82 4.20 16.37
C LEU A 135 -2.28 5.49 17.06
N SER A 136 -1.71 5.82 18.24
CA SER A 136 -2.08 7.03 19.00
C SER A 136 -1.53 8.31 18.37
N VAL A 137 -0.46 8.20 17.57
CA VAL A 137 0.15 9.32 16.87
C VAL A 137 -0.75 9.75 15.70
N GLN A 138 -1.51 10.81 15.93
CA GLN A 138 -2.34 11.47 14.93
C GLN A 138 -1.74 12.84 14.64
N GLY A 139 -1.14 13.01 13.46
CA GLY A 139 -0.67 14.32 13.04
C GLY A 139 0.85 14.48 12.92
N GLY A 140 1.59 13.41 12.96
CA GLY A 140 3.03 13.36 12.67
C GLY A 140 3.95 14.20 13.54
N PRO A 141 5.25 13.97 13.49
CA PRO A 141 6.23 14.83 14.12
C PRO A 141 6.14 16.23 13.50
N THR A 142 5.86 17.22 14.32
CA THR A 142 5.76 18.61 13.89
C THR A 142 7.14 19.11 13.43
N ILE A 143 7.34 19.15 12.12
CA ILE A 143 8.50 19.84 11.50
C ILE A 143 8.57 21.31 11.96
N GLY A 144 7.44 21.89 12.42
CA GLY A 144 7.36 23.25 12.92
C GLY A 144 8.15 23.57 14.19
N LYS A 145 8.77 22.58 14.84
CA LYS A 145 9.73 22.80 15.92
C LYS A 145 11.18 22.92 15.45
N LEU A 146 11.46 22.70 14.19
CA LEU A 146 12.77 22.89 13.60
C LEU A 146 12.99 24.39 13.38
N SER A 147 13.75 25.00 14.27
CA SER A 147 13.95 26.45 14.34
C SER A 147 14.97 27.01 13.34
N THR A 148 15.53 26.19 12.44
CA THR A 148 16.58 26.61 11.51
C THR A 148 16.58 25.80 10.23
N TYR A 149 17.08 26.40 9.17
CA TYR A 149 17.42 25.79 7.86
C TYR A 149 18.50 24.70 8.01
N ASP A 150 18.18 23.66 8.78
CA ASP A 150 19.09 22.53 8.94
C ASP A 150 18.81 21.54 7.82
N ASN A 151 19.73 21.41 6.87
CA ASN A 151 19.67 20.45 5.77
C ASN A 151 20.03 19.03 6.22
N GLU A 152 20.32 18.83 7.51
CA GLU A 152 20.73 17.54 8.07
C GLU A 152 19.59 16.84 8.82
N TYR A 153 18.39 16.78 8.23
CA TYR A 153 17.30 16.01 8.82
C TYR A 153 17.66 14.53 8.81
N ARG A 154 17.65 13.92 9.98
CA ARG A 154 17.83 12.47 10.16
C ARG A 154 16.51 11.85 10.62
N HIS A 155 16.11 10.77 9.96
CA HIS A 155 14.94 10.02 10.41
C HIS A 155 15.11 9.45 11.84
N ALA A 156 16.36 9.23 12.29
CA ALA A 156 16.67 8.80 13.64
C ALA A 156 16.17 9.77 14.74
N ASP A 157 15.98 11.05 14.42
CA ASP A 157 15.50 12.07 15.35
C ASP A 157 13.97 12.02 15.55
N TYR A 158 13.27 11.13 14.84
CA TYR A 158 11.82 11.00 14.91
C TYR A 158 11.41 9.58 15.32
N PRO A 159 10.37 9.44 16.19
CA PRO A 159 9.85 8.13 16.51
C PRO A 159 9.24 7.48 15.27
N LEU A 160 9.91 6.46 14.74
CA LEU A 160 9.48 5.74 13.55
C LEU A 160 8.53 4.57 13.87
N VAL A 161 7.76 4.67 14.94
CA VAL A 161 6.74 3.66 15.31
C VAL A 161 5.33 4.02 14.88
N CYS A 162 5.11 5.25 14.39
CA CYS A 162 3.83 5.70 13.87
C CYS A 162 3.56 5.17 12.46
N ARG A 163 2.30 5.29 12.01
CA ARG A 163 1.92 5.00 10.61
C ARG A 163 2.74 5.84 9.64
N SER A 164 3.12 5.22 8.53
CA SER A 164 3.98 5.84 7.51
C SER A 164 3.42 7.13 6.92
N VAL A 165 2.09 7.31 6.92
CA VAL A 165 1.45 8.56 6.49
C VAL A 165 1.82 9.77 7.36
N TYR A 166 2.29 9.54 8.59
CA TYR A 166 2.73 10.58 9.53
C TYR A 166 4.26 10.75 9.58
N VAL A 167 5.00 9.90 8.88
CA VAL A 167 6.46 10.02 8.78
C VAL A 167 6.82 11.23 7.91
N PRO A 168 7.73 12.10 8.33
CA PRO A 168 8.15 13.24 7.53
C PRO A 168 8.76 12.82 6.19
N ALA A 169 8.34 13.45 5.11
CA ALA A 169 8.91 13.26 3.79
C ALA A 169 9.99 14.32 3.52
N PHE A 170 11.22 14.01 3.84
CA PHE A 170 12.36 14.90 3.55
C PHE A 170 12.81 14.75 2.10
N ARG A 171 13.06 15.87 1.41
CA ARG A 171 13.46 15.87 0.00
C ARG A 171 14.86 15.27 -0.25
N ASN A 172 15.74 15.39 0.72
CA ASN A 172 17.14 14.97 0.65
C ASN A 172 17.44 13.72 1.51
N SER A 173 16.45 13.17 2.17
CA SER A 173 16.62 11.97 2.99
C SER A 173 15.32 11.17 2.98
N MET A 174 15.33 10.04 2.31
CA MET A 174 14.24 9.05 2.34
C MET A 174 14.63 7.88 3.24
N LEU A 175 13.64 7.19 3.82
CA LEU A 175 13.88 5.91 4.47
C LEU A 175 14.32 4.89 3.43
N ASP A 176 15.32 4.06 3.75
CA ASP A 176 15.85 3.03 2.83
C ASP A 176 14.74 2.12 2.29
N LEU A 177 13.80 1.71 3.15
CA LEU A 177 12.64 0.91 2.73
C LEU A 177 11.83 1.64 1.67
N PHE A 178 11.59 2.94 1.83
CA PHE A 178 10.82 3.73 0.88
C PHE A 178 11.53 3.86 -0.47
N GLU A 179 12.85 4.08 -0.45
CA GLU A 179 13.66 4.17 -1.67
C GLU A 179 13.70 2.83 -2.42
N ILE A 180 13.95 1.73 -1.69
CA ILE A 180 14.07 0.37 -2.26
C ILE A 180 12.74 -0.13 -2.82
N PHE A 181 11.60 0.22 -2.20
CA PHE A 181 10.26 -0.23 -2.59
C PHE A 181 9.45 0.81 -3.39
N ASP A 182 10.14 1.69 -4.11
CA ASP A 182 9.57 2.62 -5.09
C ASP A 182 8.53 3.60 -4.49
N ALA A 183 8.74 4.11 -3.27
CA ALA A 183 7.94 5.20 -2.75
C ALA A 183 8.04 6.44 -3.66
N ALA A 184 7.04 7.30 -3.61
CA ALA A 184 7.05 8.51 -4.42
C ALA A 184 8.22 9.42 -4.04
N ASN A 185 9.02 9.84 -5.02
CA ASN A 185 10.09 10.79 -4.80
C ASN A 185 9.48 12.18 -4.49
N PRO A 186 9.77 12.78 -3.32
CA PRO A 186 9.20 14.08 -2.94
C PRO A 186 9.66 15.26 -3.81
N ASN A 187 10.67 15.05 -4.66
CA ASN A 187 11.19 16.07 -5.57
C ASN A 187 10.50 16.10 -6.93
N THR A 188 9.67 15.11 -7.26
CA THR A 188 9.03 14.98 -8.57
C THR A 188 7.53 14.76 -8.43
N VAL A 189 6.77 15.30 -9.40
CA VAL A 189 5.35 14.98 -9.52
C VAL A 189 5.20 13.55 -10.03
N THR A 190 4.51 12.72 -9.27
CA THR A 190 4.35 11.30 -9.58
C THR A 190 2.86 10.95 -9.56
N GLY A 191 2.27 10.70 -10.70
CA GLY A 191 0.88 10.27 -10.81
C GLY A 191 0.69 8.77 -10.77
N LEU A 192 1.69 8.01 -11.23
CA LEU A 192 1.76 6.57 -11.14
C LEU A 192 3.13 6.18 -10.57
N ARG A 193 3.15 5.48 -9.44
CA ARG A 193 4.39 4.98 -8.84
C ARG A 193 4.99 3.85 -9.68
N ASN A 194 6.29 3.81 -9.74
CA ASN A 194 7.00 2.66 -10.29
C ASN A 194 6.70 1.41 -9.44
N ARG A 195 6.76 0.26 -10.08
CA ARG A 195 6.64 -1.06 -9.43
C ARG A 195 7.76 -1.94 -9.94
N SER A 196 8.98 -1.63 -9.49
CA SER A 196 10.16 -2.40 -9.90
C SER A 196 10.25 -3.70 -9.08
N THR A 197 10.81 -4.74 -9.69
CA THR A 197 11.25 -5.94 -8.98
C THR A 197 12.77 -5.99 -9.07
N ARG A 198 13.44 -5.73 -7.94
CA ARG A 198 14.91 -5.62 -7.88
C ARG A 198 15.47 -6.58 -6.84
N PRO A 199 16.65 -7.17 -7.08
CA PRO A 199 17.32 -8.03 -6.08
C PRO A 199 17.53 -7.32 -4.73
N ALA A 200 17.76 -6.00 -4.74
CA ALA A 200 17.91 -5.20 -3.53
C ALA A 200 16.71 -5.29 -2.58
N GLN A 201 15.50 -5.47 -3.11
CA GLN A 201 14.29 -5.64 -2.29
C GLN A 201 14.33 -6.95 -1.49
N ALA A 202 14.76 -8.04 -2.11
CA ALA A 202 14.91 -9.32 -1.41
C ALA A 202 16.03 -9.26 -0.37
N LEU A 203 17.17 -8.66 -0.72
CA LEU A 203 18.29 -8.47 0.20
C LEU A 203 17.89 -7.58 1.39
N TYR A 204 17.12 -6.55 1.17
CA TYR A 204 16.62 -5.69 2.24
C TYR A 204 15.73 -6.47 3.20
N MET A 205 14.78 -7.26 2.69
CA MET A 205 13.88 -8.06 3.53
C MET A 205 14.64 -9.11 4.36
N LEU A 206 15.78 -9.59 3.88
CA LEU A 206 16.59 -10.58 4.58
C LEU A 206 17.59 -9.98 5.58
N ASN A 207 18.12 -8.77 5.32
CA ASN A 207 19.30 -8.28 6.03
C ASN A 207 19.09 -6.92 6.73
N SER A 208 17.97 -6.23 6.53
CA SER A 208 17.82 -4.91 7.15
C SER A 208 17.62 -4.99 8.65
N GLN A 209 18.23 -4.05 9.36
CA GLN A 209 18.08 -3.92 10.81
C GLN A 209 16.60 -3.77 11.23
N LEU A 210 15.81 -3.05 10.42
CA LEU A 210 14.37 -2.91 10.67
C LEU A 210 13.70 -4.29 10.74
N LEU A 211 13.92 -5.14 9.73
CA LEU A 211 13.27 -6.46 9.66
C LEU A 211 13.73 -7.36 10.81
N THR A 212 15.03 -7.37 11.12
CA THR A 212 15.56 -8.16 12.25
C THR A 212 14.91 -7.74 13.57
N GLN A 213 14.88 -6.44 13.87
CA GLN A 213 14.29 -5.92 15.10
C GLN A 213 12.78 -6.17 15.19
N GLN A 214 12.06 -5.99 14.06
CA GLN A 214 10.61 -6.22 14.04
C GLN A 214 10.26 -7.71 14.10
N SER A 215 11.08 -8.59 13.53
CA SER A 215 10.92 -10.05 13.66
C SER A 215 11.11 -10.52 15.10
N GLU A 216 12.11 -9.99 15.81
CA GLU A 216 12.28 -10.27 17.23
C GLU A 216 11.13 -9.76 18.10
N SER A 217 10.63 -8.54 17.79
CA SER A 217 9.50 -7.96 18.51
C SER A 217 8.22 -8.77 18.25
N ALA A 218 7.99 -9.19 16.99
CA ALA A 218 6.91 -10.09 16.62
C ALA A 218 6.97 -11.40 17.41
N ALA A 219 8.14 -12.01 17.48
CA ALA A 219 8.34 -13.26 18.20
C ALA A 219 8.04 -13.13 19.71
N ARG A 220 8.56 -12.09 20.36
CA ARG A 220 8.30 -11.83 21.79
C ARG A 220 6.82 -11.59 22.06
N ASN A 221 6.18 -10.73 21.29
CA ASN A 221 4.76 -10.41 21.45
C ASN A 221 3.87 -11.60 21.10
N PHE A 222 4.24 -12.39 20.11
CA PHE A 222 3.54 -13.61 19.73
C PHE A 222 3.61 -14.68 20.83
N LEU A 223 4.79 -14.96 21.35
CA LEU A 223 4.99 -15.95 22.42
C LEU A 223 4.28 -15.56 23.72
N ALA A 224 4.14 -14.27 24.00
CA ALA A 224 3.39 -13.78 25.16
C ALA A 224 1.88 -14.09 25.10
N LEU A 225 1.34 -14.44 23.94
CA LEU A 225 -0.07 -14.85 23.80
C LEU A 225 -0.32 -16.30 24.21
N TYR A 226 0.73 -17.11 24.36
CA TYR A 226 0.64 -18.54 24.63
C TYR A 226 1.24 -18.89 25.99
N ASP A 227 0.39 -19.10 26.97
CA ASP A 227 0.77 -19.26 28.39
C ASP A 227 1.01 -20.72 28.78
N SER A 228 0.74 -21.72 27.91
CA SER A 228 0.85 -23.16 28.23
C SER A 228 2.28 -23.68 28.21
N GLN A 229 2.61 -24.58 29.13
CA GLN A 229 3.92 -25.27 29.17
C GLN A 229 4.15 -26.21 27.96
N SER A 230 3.07 -26.62 27.28
CA SER A 230 3.11 -27.45 26.07
C SER A 230 2.24 -26.84 24.99
N PRO A 231 2.74 -25.84 24.28
CA PRO A 231 1.97 -25.18 23.22
C PRO A 231 1.75 -26.15 22.04
N ASP A 232 0.55 -26.09 21.45
CA ASP A 232 0.31 -26.74 20.15
C ASP A 232 1.05 -25.94 19.04
N VAL A 233 2.22 -26.40 18.70
CA VAL A 233 3.10 -25.78 17.69
C VAL A 233 2.40 -25.68 16.35
N SER A 234 1.55 -26.65 15.98
CA SER A 234 0.82 -26.62 14.71
C SER A 234 -0.20 -25.49 14.68
N ALA A 235 -0.93 -25.31 15.77
CA ALA A 235 -1.88 -24.17 15.90
C ALA A 235 -1.16 -22.83 15.93
N MET A 236 -0.02 -22.72 16.60
CA MET A 236 0.82 -21.51 16.64
C MET A 236 1.31 -21.13 15.26
N ILE A 237 1.79 -22.07 14.45
CA ILE A 237 2.22 -21.80 13.07
C ILE A 237 1.04 -21.30 12.24
N GLY A 238 -0.13 -21.95 12.36
CA GLY A 238 -1.36 -21.49 11.69
C GLY A 238 -1.70 -20.04 12.05
N ASP A 239 -1.58 -19.67 13.33
CA ASP A 239 -1.84 -18.28 13.76
C ASP A 239 -0.79 -17.30 13.24
N ALA A 240 0.50 -17.64 13.26
CA ALA A 240 1.57 -16.80 12.73
C ALA A 240 1.39 -16.54 11.23
N VAL A 241 1.08 -17.57 10.44
CA VAL A 241 0.83 -17.44 9.00
C VAL A 241 -0.42 -16.58 8.74
N ARG A 242 -1.52 -16.82 9.46
CA ARG A 242 -2.74 -15.99 9.32
C ARG A 242 -2.49 -14.52 9.66
N ARG A 243 -1.69 -14.22 10.69
CA ARG A 243 -1.33 -12.84 11.07
C ARG A 243 -0.51 -12.13 10.01
N CYS A 244 0.40 -12.86 9.36
CA CYS A 244 1.28 -12.30 8.33
C CYS A 244 0.63 -12.28 6.95
N LEU A 245 -0.03 -13.37 6.55
CA LEU A 245 -0.44 -13.63 5.18
C LEU A 245 -1.97 -13.62 4.99
N GLY A 246 -2.74 -13.56 6.06
CA GLY A 246 -4.21 -13.54 6.00
C GLY A 246 -4.85 -14.87 5.54
N ARG A 247 -4.08 -15.94 5.46
CA ARG A 247 -4.51 -17.29 5.02
C ARG A 247 -3.96 -18.38 5.93
N ASP A 248 -4.50 -19.57 5.80
CA ASP A 248 -3.91 -20.74 6.44
C ASP A 248 -2.60 -21.17 5.73
N PRO A 249 -1.67 -21.81 6.47
CA PRO A 249 -0.44 -22.32 5.88
C PRO A 249 -0.72 -23.46 4.89
N MET A 250 0.05 -23.52 3.81
CA MET A 250 0.07 -24.69 2.94
C MET A 250 0.75 -25.87 3.66
N PRO A 251 0.45 -27.14 3.31
CA PRO A 251 1.05 -28.31 3.99
C PRO A 251 2.59 -28.28 4.03
N ALA A 252 3.23 -27.85 2.95
CA ALA A 252 4.69 -27.74 2.89
C ALA A 252 5.23 -26.61 3.76
N GLU A 253 4.55 -25.47 3.83
CA GLU A 253 4.89 -24.35 4.73
C GLU A 253 4.75 -24.78 6.18
N GLN A 254 3.65 -25.48 6.53
CA GLN A 254 3.41 -25.99 7.87
C GLN A 254 4.56 -26.88 8.34
N GLN A 255 4.99 -27.83 7.50
CA GLN A 255 6.09 -28.74 7.81
C GLN A 255 7.42 -28.01 7.97
N LEU A 256 7.73 -27.09 7.05
CA LEU A 256 8.97 -26.31 7.08
C LEU A 256 9.05 -25.45 8.35
N LEU A 257 8.00 -24.69 8.66
CA LEU A 257 7.96 -23.81 9.82
C LEU A 257 7.95 -24.60 11.12
N GLN A 258 7.29 -25.76 11.16
CA GLN A 258 7.30 -26.65 12.31
C GLN A 258 8.72 -27.16 12.59
N SER A 259 9.47 -27.57 11.57
CA SER A 259 10.85 -28.00 11.74
C SER A 259 11.76 -26.92 12.30
N ALA A 260 11.51 -25.67 11.97
CA ALA A 260 12.31 -24.53 12.44
C ALA A 260 12.15 -24.24 13.95
N VAL A 261 10.99 -24.55 14.53
CA VAL A 261 10.70 -24.27 15.96
C VAL A 261 10.65 -25.53 16.83
N GLN A 262 10.76 -26.73 16.24
CA GLN A 262 10.56 -27.99 16.93
C GLN A 262 11.56 -28.24 18.06
N SER A 263 12.81 -27.78 17.92
CA SER A 263 13.86 -27.97 18.93
C SER A 263 13.62 -27.19 20.21
N ASP A 264 13.03 -25.99 20.10
CA ASP A 264 12.60 -25.15 21.22
C ASP A 264 11.41 -24.29 20.80
N PRO A 265 10.17 -24.74 21.05
CA PRO A 265 8.96 -24.01 20.69
C PRO A 265 8.75 -22.67 21.44
N ARG A 266 9.60 -22.37 22.42
CA ARG A 266 9.58 -21.14 23.20
C ARG A 266 10.72 -20.18 22.86
N SER A 267 11.62 -20.56 21.98
CA SER A 267 12.75 -19.73 21.57
C SER A 267 12.28 -18.50 20.79
N VAL A 268 12.59 -17.34 21.33
CA VAL A 268 12.37 -16.07 20.62
C VAL A 268 13.17 -16.04 19.31
N GLU A 269 14.38 -16.58 19.29
CA GLU A 269 15.24 -16.63 18.11
C GLU A 269 14.61 -17.47 16.98
N HIS A 270 14.08 -18.65 17.30
CA HIS A 270 13.43 -19.50 16.30
C HIS A 270 12.17 -18.84 15.72
N TRP A 271 11.33 -18.25 16.56
CA TRP A 271 10.16 -17.53 16.10
C TRP A 271 10.50 -16.25 15.35
N ALA A 272 11.58 -15.54 15.72
CA ALA A 272 12.07 -14.40 14.95
C ALA A 272 12.48 -14.83 13.53
N ALA A 273 13.15 -15.98 13.39
CA ALA A 273 13.47 -16.53 12.07
C ALA A 273 12.20 -16.89 11.27
N VAL A 274 11.17 -17.44 11.91
CA VAL A 274 9.86 -17.71 11.28
C VAL A 274 9.22 -16.41 10.78
N PHE A 275 9.13 -15.37 11.63
CA PHE A 275 8.56 -14.08 11.21
C PHE A 275 9.38 -13.42 10.10
N GLN A 276 10.70 -13.49 10.17
CA GLN A 276 11.56 -12.96 9.11
C GLN A 276 11.36 -13.69 7.79
N ALA A 277 11.21 -15.00 7.80
CA ALA A 277 10.88 -15.79 6.61
C ALA A 277 9.52 -15.41 6.03
N LEU A 278 8.49 -15.24 6.87
CA LEU A 278 7.15 -14.80 6.45
C LEU A 278 7.18 -13.41 5.86
N TYR A 279 7.85 -12.43 6.49
CA TYR A 279 8.02 -11.07 5.95
C TYR A 279 8.75 -11.06 4.61
N SER A 280 9.72 -11.97 4.42
CA SER A 280 10.50 -12.07 3.19
C SER A 280 9.76 -12.75 2.04
N SER A 281 8.64 -13.42 2.34
CA SER A 281 7.84 -14.14 1.33
C SER A 281 7.21 -13.17 0.31
N LEU A 282 6.90 -13.70 -0.88
CA LEU A 282 6.18 -12.92 -1.89
C LEU A 282 4.75 -12.60 -1.44
N ASP A 283 4.08 -13.57 -0.80
CA ASP A 283 2.69 -13.41 -0.36
C ASP A 283 2.53 -12.27 0.66
N PHE A 284 3.54 -12.02 1.51
CA PHE A 284 3.52 -10.89 2.43
C PHE A 284 3.52 -9.52 1.73
N ARG A 285 4.10 -9.46 0.54
CA ARG A 285 4.27 -8.21 -0.22
C ARG A 285 3.18 -7.94 -1.25
N PHE A 286 2.29 -8.90 -1.49
CA PHE A 286 1.22 -8.79 -2.48
C PHE A 286 -0.14 -9.00 -1.85
N ILE A 287 -1.13 -8.28 -2.38
CA ILE A 287 -2.55 -8.42 -2.05
C ILE A 287 -3.23 -9.07 -3.26
N ASP A 288 -3.96 -10.14 -2.99
CA ASP A 288 -4.78 -10.85 -3.96
C ASP A 288 -6.22 -10.35 -3.99
#